data_7df44eaad90291ce37ae604d81a7099d
#
_entry.id   7df44eaad90291ce37ae604d81a7099d
#
_cell.length_a   1.000
_cell.length_b   1.000
_cell.length_c   1.000
_cell.angle_alpha   90.00
_cell.angle_beta   90.00
_cell.angle_gamma   90.00
#
_symmetry.space_group_name_H-M   'P 1'
#
loop_
_entity.id
_entity.type
_entity.pdbx_description
1 polymer ?
#
loop_
_entity_poly.entity_id
_entity_poly.type
_entity_poly.pdbx_seq_one_letter_code
_entity_poly.pdbx_strand_id
1 'polypeptide(L)'
;MSPIRASERARYPKDWKRIRATILMRAVNGEYSQCECEGECGLHRDHPGPRRCVEIHGAPAMWAKGRICLTVAHLNHTPEDNRPENLRAWCQRCHLRYDAAHHAANARETRARKKLESQPTFAGVAS
;
A
#
# COMPACT_ATOMS: atom_id res chain seq x y z
N MET A 1 -8.10 -6.15 8.93
CA MET A 1 -7.32 -4.92 8.71
C MET A 1 -6.36 -4.72 9.87
N SER A 2 -5.11 -4.45 9.54
CA SER A 2 -4.12 -4.26 10.59
C SER A 2 -4.38 -2.96 11.33
N PRO A 3 -4.28 -2.94 12.65
CA PRO A 3 -4.44 -1.70 13.39
C PRO A 3 -3.30 -0.74 13.09
N ILE A 4 -3.61 0.54 13.11
CA ILE A 4 -2.61 1.59 12.91
C ILE A 4 -1.72 1.63 14.16
N ARG A 5 -0.41 1.62 13.97
CA ARG A 5 0.51 1.71 15.09
C ARG A 5 0.31 3.02 15.85
N ALA A 6 0.48 2.99 17.16
CA ALA A 6 0.31 4.18 17.97
C ALA A 6 1.21 5.32 17.49
N SER A 7 2.44 5.02 17.08
CA SER A 7 3.37 6.01 16.58
C SER A 7 2.95 6.64 15.25
N GLU A 8 2.09 5.96 14.51
CA GLU A 8 1.60 6.44 13.22
C GLU A 8 0.24 7.11 13.30
N ARG A 9 -0.48 6.87 14.41
CA ARG A 9 -1.87 7.32 14.53
C ARG A 9 -2.03 8.83 14.38
N ALA A 10 -1.07 9.60 14.87
CA ALA A 10 -1.11 11.05 14.78
C ALA A 10 -0.97 11.59 13.35
N ARG A 11 -0.50 10.76 12.42
CA ARG A 11 -0.35 11.15 11.02
C ARG A 11 -1.65 11.10 10.25
N TYR A 12 -2.69 10.46 10.83
CA TYR A 12 -3.99 10.35 10.18
C TYR A 12 -4.91 11.47 10.66
N PRO A 13 -5.78 12.01 9.79
CA PRO A 13 -6.69 13.07 10.20
C PRO A 13 -7.75 12.55 11.17
N LYS A 14 -8.35 13.47 11.92
CA LYS A 14 -9.37 13.11 12.90
C LYS A 14 -10.58 12.46 12.25
N ASP A 15 -10.90 12.81 11.01
CA ASP A 15 -12.03 12.26 10.28
C ASP A 15 -11.63 11.09 9.38
N TRP A 16 -10.53 10.41 9.71
CA TRP A 16 -10.04 9.27 8.92
C TRP A 16 -11.10 8.19 8.71
N LYS A 17 -11.91 7.90 9.72
CA LYS A 17 -12.96 6.90 9.59
C LYS A 17 -13.94 7.26 8.47
N ARG A 18 -14.32 8.52 8.38
CA ARG A 18 -15.24 9.00 7.34
C ARG A 18 -14.58 8.93 5.96
N ILE A 19 -13.35 9.37 5.87
CA ILE A 19 -12.60 9.33 4.61
C ILE A 19 -12.47 7.89 4.14
N ARG A 20 -12.08 6.99 5.03
CA ARG A 20 -11.93 5.57 4.73
C ARG A 20 -13.24 4.97 4.24
N ALA A 21 -14.35 5.28 4.91
CA ALA A 21 -15.67 4.77 4.52
C ALA A 21 -16.05 5.24 3.12
N THR A 22 -15.77 6.50 2.80
CA THR A 22 -16.04 7.06 1.47
C THR A 22 -15.28 6.32 0.39
N ILE A 23 -13.99 6.03 0.62
CA ILE A 23 -13.18 5.31 -0.36
C ILE A 23 -13.66 3.86 -0.51
N LEU A 24 -14.03 3.21 0.58
CA LEU A 24 -14.55 1.85 0.52
C LEU A 24 -15.87 1.79 -0.23
N MET A 25 -16.73 2.82 -0.09
CA MET A 25 -17.97 2.92 -0.85
C MET A 25 -17.70 3.08 -2.34
N ARG A 26 -16.63 3.77 -2.71
CA ARG A 26 -16.26 3.93 -4.11
C ARG A 26 -15.89 2.60 -4.77
N ALA A 27 -15.43 1.64 -3.98
CA ALA A 27 -15.03 0.33 -4.49
C ALA A 27 -16.22 -0.58 -4.83
N VAL A 28 -17.44 -0.15 -4.53
CA VAL A 28 -18.63 -0.95 -4.79
C VAL A 28 -18.79 -1.18 -6.29
N ASN A 29 -18.97 -2.44 -6.67
CA ASN A 29 -19.20 -2.85 -8.04
C ASN A 29 -20.38 -3.82 -8.02
N GLY A 30 -21.57 -3.31 -8.32
CA GLY A 30 -22.79 -4.09 -8.18
C GLY A 30 -23.15 -4.25 -6.71
N GLU A 31 -23.33 -5.50 -6.27
CA GLU A 31 -23.70 -5.80 -4.89
C GLU A 31 -22.51 -5.96 -3.96
N TYR A 32 -21.30 -5.93 -4.51
CA TYR A 32 -20.10 -6.25 -3.76
C TYR A 32 -19.07 -5.15 -3.87
N SER A 33 -18.24 -5.03 -2.84
CA SER A 33 -17.08 -4.14 -2.88
C SER A 33 -15.90 -4.92 -3.42
N GLN A 34 -15.31 -4.46 -4.51
CA GLN A 34 -14.23 -5.12 -5.19
C GLN A 34 -12.94 -4.31 -5.09
N CYS A 35 -11.81 -4.99 -4.94
CA CYS A 35 -10.50 -4.34 -4.91
C CYS A 35 -10.33 -3.40 -6.10
N GLU A 36 -9.83 -2.19 -5.86
CA GLU A 36 -9.65 -1.18 -6.91
C GLU A 36 -8.30 -1.28 -7.64
N CYS A 37 -7.47 -2.24 -7.32
CA CYS A 37 -6.14 -2.34 -7.93
C CYS A 37 -6.24 -2.72 -9.40
N GLU A 38 -5.64 -1.91 -10.26
CA GLU A 38 -5.62 -2.14 -11.68
C GLU A 38 -4.25 -2.55 -12.20
N GLY A 39 -3.40 -3.10 -11.30
CA GLY A 39 -2.07 -3.54 -11.64
C GLY A 39 -0.96 -2.78 -10.95
N GLU A 40 -1.30 -1.76 -10.17
CA GLU A 40 -0.31 -0.97 -9.45
C GLU A 40 0.56 -1.82 -8.53
N CYS A 41 0.00 -2.92 -8.02
CA CYS A 41 0.75 -3.83 -7.16
C CYS A 41 1.79 -4.68 -7.93
N GLY A 42 1.69 -4.74 -9.26
CA GLY A 42 2.59 -5.52 -10.10
C GLY A 42 2.22 -6.99 -10.22
N LEU A 43 1.19 -7.46 -9.52
CA LEU A 43 0.85 -8.89 -9.51
C LEU A 43 -0.03 -9.32 -10.68
N HIS A 44 -0.84 -8.40 -11.22
CA HIS A 44 -1.77 -8.74 -12.29
C HIS A 44 -1.75 -7.74 -13.45
N ARG A 45 -0.64 -7.01 -13.58
CA ARG A 45 -0.50 -5.99 -14.61
C ARG A 45 -0.66 -6.54 -16.01
N ASP A 46 -0.10 -7.72 -16.27
CA ASP A 46 -0.07 -8.31 -17.60
C ASP A 46 -1.11 -9.40 -17.78
N HIS A 47 -2.10 -9.44 -16.91
CA HIS A 47 -3.16 -10.43 -16.99
C HIS A 47 -4.00 -10.17 -18.25
N PRO A 48 -4.31 -11.21 -19.03
CA PRO A 48 -5.04 -11.02 -20.31
C PRO A 48 -6.52 -10.66 -20.14
N GLY A 49 -7.03 -10.62 -18.94
CA GLY A 49 -8.41 -10.23 -18.68
C GLY A 49 -8.51 -8.79 -18.19
N PRO A 50 -9.59 -8.44 -17.48
CA PRO A 50 -9.73 -7.14 -16.86
C PRO A 50 -8.55 -6.88 -15.93
N ARG A 51 -8.01 -5.66 -15.96
CA ARG A 51 -6.87 -5.31 -15.13
C ARG A 51 -7.22 -5.19 -13.65
N ARG A 52 -8.47 -4.83 -13.37
CA ARG A 52 -8.91 -4.65 -12.00
C ARG A 52 -8.91 -5.99 -11.27
N CYS A 53 -8.34 -6.00 -10.07
CA CYS A 53 -8.29 -7.17 -9.22
C CYS A 53 -9.70 -7.71 -8.96
N VAL A 54 -9.86 -9.02 -8.98
CA VAL A 54 -11.18 -9.66 -8.83
C VAL A 54 -11.57 -9.97 -7.39
N GLU A 55 -10.70 -9.67 -6.43
CA GLU A 55 -10.98 -9.97 -5.03
C GLU A 55 -12.12 -9.10 -4.48
N ILE A 56 -13.00 -9.74 -3.71
CA ILE A 56 -14.21 -9.11 -3.20
C ILE A 56 -14.17 -9.11 -1.67
N HIS A 57 -14.52 -7.97 -1.08
CA HIS A 57 -14.55 -7.82 0.37
C HIS A 57 -15.48 -8.85 1.01
N GLY A 58 -14.98 -9.54 2.01
CA GLY A 58 -15.74 -10.55 2.75
C GLY A 58 -15.76 -11.93 2.10
N ALA A 59 -15.31 -12.06 0.86
CA ALA A 59 -15.26 -13.35 0.17
C ALA A 59 -13.98 -14.11 0.51
N PRO A 60 -13.97 -15.43 0.31
CA PRO A 60 -12.73 -16.19 0.45
C PRO A 60 -11.68 -15.70 -0.56
N ALA A 61 -10.44 -15.58 -0.12
CA ALA A 61 -9.36 -15.14 -1.00
C ALA A 61 -9.05 -16.22 -2.04
N MET A 62 -8.83 -15.79 -3.29
CA MET A 62 -8.54 -16.72 -4.38
C MET A 62 -7.11 -17.28 -4.31
N TRP A 63 -6.18 -16.50 -3.79
CA TRP A 63 -4.77 -16.89 -3.80
C TRP A 63 -4.14 -16.98 -2.41
N ALA A 64 -4.96 -17.00 -1.37
CA ALA A 64 -4.49 -17.11 -0.01
C ALA A 64 -5.56 -17.75 0.86
N LYS A 65 -5.22 -18.06 2.10
CA LYS A 65 -6.21 -18.54 3.07
C LYS A 65 -6.90 -17.34 3.69
N GLY A 66 -8.14 -17.55 4.12
CA GLY A 66 -8.89 -16.52 4.81
C GLY A 66 -9.77 -15.70 3.90
N ARG A 67 -10.35 -14.65 4.45
CA ARG A 67 -11.27 -13.79 3.73
C ARG A 67 -10.61 -12.48 3.34
N ILE A 68 -11.11 -11.92 2.25
CA ILE A 68 -10.62 -10.64 1.77
C ILE A 68 -11.16 -9.52 2.66
N CYS A 69 -10.28 -8.60 3.03
CA CYS A 69 -10.65 -7.37 3.70
C CYS A 69 -10.04 -6.21 2.90
N LEU A 70 -10.89 -5.36 2.34
CA LEU A 70 -10.38 -4.18 1.63
C LEU A 70 -9.83 -3.19 2.64
N THR A 71 -8.67 -2.65 2.33
CA THR A 71 -8.03 -1.62 3.14
C THR A 71 -7.78 -0.41 2.26
N VAL A 72 -7.56 0.76 2.87
CA VAL A 72 -7.28 1.97 2.10
C VAL A 72 -5.78 2.20 2.06
N ALA A 73 -5.24 2.25 0.85
CA ALA A 73 -3.83 2.47 0.61
C ALA A 73 -3.59 3.90 0.14
N HIS A 74 -2.46 4.47 0.55
CA HIS A 74 -1.99 5.77 0.06
C HIS A 74 -0.98 5.51 -1.06
N LEU A 75 -1.28 5.98 -2.27
CA LEU A 75 -0.40 5.72 -3.42
C LEU A 75 1.01 6.27 -3.23
N ASN A 76 1.13 7.43 -2.59
CA ASN A 76 2.43 8.04 -2.33
C ASN A 76 3.00 7.68 -0.96
N HIS A 77 2.39 6.73 -0.25
CA HIS A 77 2.83 6.29 1.09
C HIS A 77 2.86 7.40 2.13
N THR A 78 2.05 8.46 1.93
CA THR A 78 2.00 9.59 2.86
C THR A 78 0.65 9.65 3.55
N PRO A 79 0.55 9.23 4.82
CA PRO A 79 -0.74 9.21 5.54
C PRO A 79 -1.43 10.56 5.66
N GLU A 80 -0.68 11.66 5.52
CA GLU A 80 -1.24 13.00 5.59
C GLU A 80 -1.93 13.42 4.29
N ASP A 81 -1.65 12.73 3.17
CA ASP A 81 -2.23 13.07 1.88
C ASP A 81 -3.47 12.24 1.62
N ASN A 82 -4.61 12.76 2.01
CA ASN A 82 -5.89 12.05 1.95
C ASN A 82 -6.80 12.54 0.83
N ARG A 83 -6.20 13.07 -0.24
CA ARG A 83 -6.96 13.40 -1.44
C ARG A 83 -7.52 12.11 -2.05
N PRO A 84 -8.77 12.12 -2.53
CA PRO A 84 -9.38 10.90 -3.07
C PRO A 84 -8.55 10.23 -4.17
N GLU A 85 -7.87 11.02 -5.00
CA GLU A 85 -7.05 10.48 -6.09
C GLU A 85 -5.78 9.78 -5.58
N ASN A 86 -5.39 10.01 -4.33
CA ASN A 86 -4.24 9.35 -3.71
C ASN A 86 -4.62 8.10 -2.93
N LEU A 87 -5.91 7.82 -2.81
CA LEU A 87 -6.40 6.71 -2.00
C LEU A 87 -7.00 5.62 -2.87
N ARG A 88 -6.75 4.36 -2.49
CA ARG A 88 -7.31 3.20 -3.18
C ARG A 88 -7.80 2.18 -2.17
N ALA A 89 -8.96 1.58 -2.46
CA ALA A 89 -9.47 0.48 -1.65
C ALA A 89 -8.93 -0.82 -2.24
N TRP A 90 -7.90 -1.40 -1.61
CA TRP A 90 -7.22 -2.57 -2.10
C TRP A 90 -7.34 -3.75 -1.14
N CYS A 91 -7.38 -4.97 -1.69
CA CYS A 91 -7.29 -6.16 -0.86
C CYS A 91 -5.89 -6.24 -0.22
N GLN A 92 -5.76 -7.05 0.84
CA GLN A 92 -4.52 -7.15 1.59
C GLN A 92 -3.34 -7.52 0.69
N ARG A 93 -3.55 -8.43 -0.25
CA ARG A 93 -2.49 -8.91 -1.13
C ARG A 93 -1.94 -7.78 -2.01
N CYS A 94 -2.82 -7.02 -2.66
CA CYS A 94 -2.40 -5.91 -3.50
C CYS A 94 -1.74 -4.81 -2.68
N HIS A 95 -2.31 -4.49 -1.51
CA HIS A 95 -1.78 -3.46 -0.63
C HIS A 95 -0.38 -3.84 -0.11
N LEU A 96 -0.24 -5.06 0.41
CA LEU A 96 1.04 -5.52 0.92
C LEU A 96 2.10 -5.61 -0.17
N ARG A 97 1.71 -6.03 -1.36
CA ARG A 97 2.66 -6.14 -2.47
C ARG A 97 3.14 -4.77 -2.92
N TYR A 98 2.24 -3.80 -2.99
CA TYR A 98 2.59 -2.43 -3.35
C TYR A 98 3.54 -1.82 -2.31
N ASP A 99 3.20 -1.98 -1.02
CA ASP A 99 4.02 -1.46 0.06
C ASP A 99 5.37 -2.18 0.16
N ALA A 100 5.40 -3.48 -0.13
CA ALA A 100 6.64 -4.24 -0.09
C ALA A 100 7.68 -3.70 -1.06
N ALA A 101 7.27 -3.32 -2.26
CA ALA A 101 8.17 -2.73 -3.24
C ALA A 101 8.74 -1.41 -2.71
N HIS A 102 7.90 -0.58 -2.10
CA HIS A 102 8.32 0.68 -1.50
C HIS A 102 9.30 0.44 -0.34
N HIS A 103 8.96 -0.48 0.56
CA HIS A 103 9.80 -0.81 1.70
C HIS A 103 11.16 -1.39 1.26
N ALA A 104 11.16 -2.21 0.23
CA ALA A 104 12.41 -2.76 -0.30
C ALA A 104 13.32 -1.67 -0.86
N ALA A 105 12.76 -0.72 -1.58
CA ALA A 105 13.52 0.42 -2.11
C ALA A 105 14.09 1.26 -0.97
N ASN A 106 13.27 1.55 0.06
CA ASN A 106 13.73 2.31 1.21
C ASN A 106 14.83 1.58 1.98
N ALA A 107 14.71 0.27 2.12
CA ALA A 107 15.72 -0.53 2.81
C ALA A 107 17.05 -0.50 2.07
N ARG A 108 17.01 -0.60 0.74
CA ARG A 108 18.24 -0.53 -0.06
C ARG A 108 18.90 0.84 0.06
N GLU A 109 18.10 1.90 0.01
CA GLU A 109 18.60 3.25 0.15
C GLU A 109 19.22 3.47 1.51
N THR A 110 18.56 3.00 2.57
CA THR A 110 19.08 3.11 3.93
C THR A 110 20.39 2.35 4.09
N ARG A 111 20.48 1.15 3.54
CA ARG A 111 21.72 0.37 3.61
C ARG A 111 22.85 1.05 2.86
N ALA A 112 22.57 1.60 1.69
CA ALA A 112 23.58 2.31 0.90
C ALA A 112 24.08 3.54 1.65
N ARG A 113 23.17 4.30 2.25
CA ARG A 113 23.54 5.47 3.03
C ARG A 113 24.39 5.09 4.24
N LYS A 114 23.98 4.07 4.98
CA LYS A 114 24.74 3.62 6.14
C LYS A 114 26.12 3.12 5.75
N LYS A 115 26.23 2.45 4.63
CA LYS A 115 27.52 1.99 4.13
C LYS A 115 28.44 3.16 3.83
N LEU A 116 27.92 4.21 3.19
CA LEU A 116 28.71 5.41 2.93
C LEU A 116 29.15 6.10 4.22
N GLU A 117 28.24 6.17 5.21
CA GLU A 117 28.56 6.81 6.48
C GLU A 117 29.61 6.03 7.27
N SER A 118 29.69 4.71 7.10
CA SER A 118 30.63 3.89 7.83
C SER A 118 31.97 3.73 7.13
N GLN A 119 32.10 4.19 5.89
CA GLN A 119 33.37 4.10 5.20
C GLN A 119 34.38 5.12 5.71
N PRO A 120 35.67 4.79 5.73
CA PRO A 120 36.70 5.77 6.06
C PRO A 120 36.59 6.96 5.14
N THR A 121 36.82 8.13 5.70
CA THR A 121 36.70 9.32 4.93
C THR A 121 37.85 9.42 4.00
N PHE A 122 37.55 9.43 2.77
CA PHE A 122 38.60 9.52 1.84
C PHE A 122 39.20 10.81 1.73
N ALA A 123 38.58 11.76 2.25
CA ALA A 123 39.21 13.00 2.33
C ALA A 123 40.48 12.83 3.03
N GLY A 124 40.41 11.98 3.92
CA GLY A 124 41.60 11.76 4.62
C GLY A 124 42.42 10.77 3.92
N VAL A 125 41.80 10.00 3.16
CA VAL A 125 42.55 8.98 2.60
C VAL A 125 42.89 9.29 1.30
N ALA A 126 42.36 10.17 0.94
CA ALA A 126 42.48 10.46 -0.29
C ALA A 126 43.46 10.15 -0.92
N SER A 127 43.46 9.76 -0.49
CA SER A 127 44.10 9.52 -1.04
C SER A 127 44.42 9.21 -1.92
#